data_249daa99d057ee6e52a69e8302dc37f7
#
_entry.id   249daa99d057ee6e52a69e8302dc37f7
#
_cell.length_a   1.000
_cell.length_b   1.000
_cell.length_c   1.000
_cell.angle_alpha   90.00
_cell.angle_beta   90.00
_cell.angle_gamma   90.00
#
_symmetry.space_group_name_H-M   'P 1'
#
loop_
_entity.id
_entity.type
_entity.pdbx_description
1 polymer ?
#
loop_
_entity_poly.entity_id
_entity_poly.type
_entity_poly.pdbx_seq_one_letter_code
_entity_poly.pdbx_strand_id
1 'polypeptide(L)'
;MPSALALGVWLLLAEPVAPAEPGLSEAQEAAARRAGGEPAEDVSRTARARRAHWAPAVRGQAGVRQDERTRRGELRLAPLREDDAALSHIWGLTVTWDLSQIVYAREESQLALAHAHLARVRREAADKAAQLWIERRRTRLSLAELPPGPRRLEVRLELLRLTAQLDAITGGLFGDSLAREEAACAAEEKK
;
A
#
# COMPACT_ATOMS: atom_id res chain seq x y z
N MET A 1 23.04 -22.23 67.16
CA MET A 1 21.72 -22.58 66.66
C MET A 1 21.23 -21.42 65.74
N PRO A 2 21.37 -21.51 64.43
CA PRO A 2 20.94 -20.40 63.55
C PRO A 2 19.52 -20.62 63.10
N SER A 3 18.73 -19.56 63.23
CA SER A 3 17.34 -19.41 62.81
C SER A 3 17.23 -19.50 61.32
N ALA A 4 16.34 -20.33 60.81
CA ALA A 4 15.95 -20.47 59.44
C ALA A 4 15.11 -19.23 59.04
N LEU A 5 15.70 -18.36 58.19
CA LEU A 5 14.98 -17.28 57.47
C LEU A 5 14.10 -17.92 56.40
N ALA A 6 12.80 -17.90 56.63
CA ALA A 6 11.77 -18.19 55.61
C ALA A 6 11.79 -17.10 54.55
N LEU A 7 12.46 -17.34 53.43
CA LEU A 7 12.31 -16.56 52.21
C LEU A 7 10.92 -16.80 51.66
N GLY A 8 9.98 -15.91 52.02
CA GLY A 8 8.67 -15.84 51.40
C GLY A 8 8.85 -15.42 49.95
N VAL A 9 8.74 -16.37 49.03
CA VAL A 9 8.62 -16.14 47.59
C VAL A 9 7.28 -15.47 47.36
N TRP A 10 7.27 -14.16 47.29
CA TRP A 10 6.18 -13.41 46.70
C TRP A 10 6.22 -13.70 45.21
N LEU A 11 5.59 -14.80 44.81
CA LEU A 11 5.14 -14.98 43.45
C LEU A 11 4.05 -13.91 43.23
N LEU A 12 4.46 -12.71 42.80
CA LEU A 12 3.58 -11.74 42.21
C LEU A 12 2.92 -12.45 41.01
N LEU A 13 1.70 -12.95 41.26
CA LEU A 13 0.74 -13.26 40.21
C LEU A 13 0.54 -11.94 39.47
N ALA A 14 1.39 -11.69 38.49
CA ALA A 14 1.12 -10.68 37.48
C ALA A 14 -0.19 -11.15 36.84
N GLU A 15 -1.32 -10.56 37.27
CA GLU A 15 -2.56 -10.71 36.54
C GLU A 15 -2.22 -10.39 35.08
N PRO A 16 -2.60 -11.24 34.12
CA PRO A 16 -2.41 -10.93 32.74
C PRO A 16 -3.12 -9.60 32.49
N VAL A 17 -2.34 -8.53 32.36
CA VAL A 17 -2.87 -7.21 31.97
C VAL A 17 -3.59 -7.47 30.66
N ALA A 18 -4.92 -7.45 30.71
CA ALA A 18 -5.73 -7.61 29.52
C ALA A 18 -5.20 -6.62 28.48
N PRO A 19 -4.87 -7.08 27.27
CA PRO A 19 -4.28 -6.21 26.25
C PRO A 19 -5.11 -4.96 26.15
N ALA A 20 -4.44 -3.81 26.33
CA ALA A 20 -5.10 -2.51 26.33
C ALA A 20 -5.85 -2.37 25.01
N GLU A 21 -7.12 -1.97 25.09
CA GLU A 21 -7.95 -1.77 23.91
C GLU A 21 -7.32 -0.68 23.02
N PRO A 22 -7.23 -0.90 21.70
CA PRO A 22 -6.67 0.10 20.79
C PRO A 22 -7.34 1.45 20.93
N GLY A 23 -6.53 2.51 20.99
CA GLY A 23 -7.00 3.88 21.12
C GLY A 23 -7.68 4.39 19.84
N LEU A 24 -8.41 5.50 19.96
CA LEU A 24 -9.05 6.14 18.80
C LEU A 24 -8.02 6.51 17.72
N SER A 25 -6.90 7.11 18.12
CA SER A 25 -5.83 7.52 17.19
C SER A 25 -5.21 6.32 16.47
N GLU A 26 -4.98 5.22 17.17
CA GLU A 26 -4.46 4.00 16.59
C GLU A 26 -5.41 3.40 15.56
N ALA A 27 -6.71 3.38 15.86
CA ALA A 27 -7.75 2.93 14.93
C ALA A 27 -7.80 3.80 13.67
N GLN A 28 -7.72 5.12 13.81
CA GLN A 28 -7.70 6.06 12.69
C GLN A 28 -6.46 5.86 11.80
N GLU A 29 -5.26 5.75 12.42
CA GLU A 29 -4.01 5.53 11.69
C GLU A 29 -3.98 4.18 10.98
N ALA A 30 -4.45 3.12 11.64
CA ALA A 30 -4.52 1.80 11.04
C ALA A 30 -5.46 1.78 9.82
N ALA A 31 -6.64 2.39 9.93
CA ALA A 31 -7.60 2.51 8.85
C ALA A 31 -7.04 3.35 7.69
N ALA A 32 -6.40 4.48 7.98
CA ALA A 32 -5.79 5.34 6.98
C ALA A 32 -4.67 4.62 6.22
N ARG A 33 -3.76 3.93 6.93
CA ARG A 33 -2.68 3.13 6.30
C ARG A 33 -3.23 2.03 5.40
N ARG A 34 -4.26 1.31 5.86
CA ARG A 34 -4.87 0.25 5.07
C ARG A 34 -5.54 0.76 3.80
N ALA A 35 -6.21 1.91 3.86
CA ALA A 35 -6.95 2.47 2.74
C ALA A 35 -6.06 3.11 1.67
N GLY A 36 -4.94 3.72 2.03
CA GLY A 36 -4.14 4.51 1.10
C GLY A 36 -2.62 4.36 1.24
N GLY A 37 -2.12 3.36 1.99
CA GLY A 37 -0.69 3.18 2.24
C GLY A 37 -0.06 4.30 3.08
N GLU A 38 1.26 4.28 3.19
CA GLU A 38 1.99 5.29 3.96
C GLU A 38 2.25 6.57 3.14
N PRO A 39 2.06 7.77 3.72
CA PRO A 39 2.35 9.04 3.04
C PRO A 39 3.81 9.17 2.59
N ALA A 40 4.76 8.56 3.31
CA ALA A 40 6.18 8.57 2.98
C ALA A 40 6.48 7.88 1.64
N GLU A 41 5.71 6.87 1.25
CA GLU A 41 5.87 6.20 -0.04
C GLU A 41 5.51 7.13 -1.21
N ASP A 42 4.53 8.00 -1.04
CA ASP A 42 4.09 8.94 -2.08
C ASP A 42 5.19 9.95 -2.41
N VAL A 43 5.88 10.48 -1.38
CA VAL A 43 7.03 11.38 -1.55
C VAL A 43 8.18 10.66 -2.28
N SER A 44 8.44 9.41 -1.93
CA SER A 44 9.50 8.62 -2.57
C SER A 44 9.20 8.31 -4.04
N ARG A 45 7.95 8.10 -4.40
CA ARG A 45 7.50 7.89 -5.80
C ARG A 45 7.69 9.14 -6.63
N THR A 46 7.32 10.30 -6.12
CA THR A 46 7.51 11.59 -6.79
C THR A 46 9.00 11.88 -7.02
N ALA A 47 9.85 11.64 -6.02
CA ALA A 47 11.28 11.83 -6.15
C ALA A 47 11.90 10.86 -7.18
N ARG A 48 11.44 9.62 -7.27
CA ARG A 48 11.87 8.65 -8.29
C ARG A 48 11.43 9.06 -9.69
N ALA A 49 10.19 9.53 -9.85
CA ALA A 49 9.70 10.01 -11.13
C ALA A 49 10.56 11.17 -11.65
N ARG A 50 10.87 12.15 -10.82
CA ARG A 50 11.77 13.26 -11.19
C ARG A 50 13.17 12.78 -11.58
N ARG A 51 13.75 11.83 -10.86
CA ARG A 51 15.08 11.30 -11.17
C ARG A 51 15.11 10.53 -12.50
N ALA A 52 14.02 9.89 -12.89
CA ALA A 52 13.95 9.15 -14.15
C ALA A 52 14.15 10.07 -15.37
N HIS A 53 13.72 11.33 -15.31
CA HIS A 53 13.88 12.30 -16.40
C HIS A 53 15.31 12.83 -16.55
N TRP A 54 16.19 12.61 -15.57
CA TRP A 54 17.61 12.95 -15.68
C TRP A 54 18.41 11.96 -16.52
N ALA A 55 17.88 10.76 -16.72
CA ALA A 55 18.52 9.75 -17.53
C ALA A 55 18.26 10.02 -19.03
N PRO A 56 19.30 10.05 -19.88
CA PRO A 56 19.09 10.17 -21.32
C PRO A 56 18.43 8.92 -21.89
N ALA A 57 17.55 9.12 -22.86
CA ALA A 57 17.07 8.01 -23.68
C ALA A 57 18.14 7.62 -24.68
N VAL A 58 18.63 6.39 -24.56
CA VAL A 58 19.66 5.82 -25.45
C VAL A 58 18.99 4.85 -26.42
N ARG A 59 19.10 5.12 -27.71
CA ARG A 59 18.56 4.27 -28.77
C ARG A 59 19.70 3.80 -29.68
N GLY A 60 19.93 2.49 -29.69
CA GLY A 60 20.86 1.84 -30.62
C GLY A 60 20.12 1.41 -31.90
N GLN A 61 20.74 1.62 -33.06
CA GLN A 61 20.27 1.11 -34.36
C GLN A 61 21.43 0.33 -35.02
N ALA A 62 21.12 -0.86 -35.48
CA ALA A 62 22.04 -1.64 -36.29
C ALA A 62 21.31 -2.03 -37.58
N GLY A 63 21.92 -1.80 -38.68
CA GLY A 63 21.37 -2.13 -39.99
C GLY A 63 22.47 -2.65 -40.96
N VAL A 64 22.04 -3.47 -41.89
CA VAL A 64 22.87 -3.92 -43.02
C VAL A 64 22.23 -3.32 -44.26
N ARG A 65 23.05 -2.58 -45.02
CA ARG A 65 22.66 -2.05 -46.31
C ARG A 65 23.39 -2.79 -47.39
N GLN A 66 22.62 -3.38 -48.28
CA GLN A 66 23.13 -4.04 -49.47
C GLN A 66 22.86 -3.12 -50.66
N ASP A 67 23.93 -2.54 -51.19
CA ASP A 67 23.84 -1.72 -52.40
C ASP A 67 24.30 -2.57 -53.58
N GLU A 68 23.38 -2.88 -54.47
CA GLU A 68 23.67 -3.61 -55.72
C GLU A 68 23.64 -2.59 -56.86
N ARG A 69 24.81 -2.37 -57.47
CA ARG A 69 24.94 -1.48 -58.63
C ARG A 69 25.37 -2.28 -59.84
N THR A 70 24.47 -2.39 -60.80
CA THR A 70 24.77 -2.96 -62.12
C THR A 70 25.02 -1.81 -63.08
N ARG A 71 26.29 -1.66 -63.56
CA ARG A 71 26.65 -0.74 -64.63
C ARG A 71 26.67 -1.51 -65.93
N ARG A 72 25.85 -1.10 -66.89
CA ARG A 72 25.86 -1.56 -68.27
C ARG A 72 26.45 -0.46 -69.13
N GLY A 73 27.56 -0.77 -69.79
CA GLY A 73 28.23 0.12 -70.71
C GLY A 73 28.55 -0.59 -72.04
N GLU A 74 28.46 0.09 -73.15
CA GLU A 74 28.93 -0.40 -74.45
C GLU A 74 30.27 0.25 -74.73
N LEU A 75 31.32 -0.57 -74.72
CA LEU A 75 32.65 -0.15 -75.17
C LEU A 75 32.89 -0.80 -76.55
N ARG A 76 32.83 0.04 -77.58
CA ARG A 76 33.08 -0.15 -79.04
C ARG A 76 33.11 -1.57 -79.67
N LEU A 77 33.29 -2.66 -78.95
CA LEU A 77 33.30 -4.04 -79.45
C LEU A 77 32.93 -5.16 -78.46
N ALA A 78 32.62 -4.84 -77.20
CA ALA A 78 32.17 -5.84 -76.25
C ALA A 78 31.29 -5.22 -75.18
N PRO A 79 30.22 -5.93 -74.73
CA PRO A 79 29.39 -5.48 -73.60
C PRO A 79 30.19 -5.63 -72.30
N LEU A 80 30.41 -4.51 -71.61
CA LEU A 80 31.02 -4.53 -70.29
C LEU A 80 29.88 -4.58 -69.26
N ARG A 81 29.91 -5.61 -68.46
CA ARG A 81 29.02 -5.76 -67.30
C ARG A 81 29.87 -5.78 -66.03
N GLU A 82 29.69 -4.78 -65.25
CA GLU A 82 30.38 -4.67 -63.96
C GLU A 82 29.28 -4.72 -62.88
N ASP A 83 29.28 -5.78 -62.08
CA ASP A 83 28.36 -6.00 -61.00
C ASP A 83 29.11 -5.77 -59.68
N ASP A 84 28.90 -4.60 -59.09
CA ASP A 84 29.45 -4.26 -57.79
C ASP A 84 28.39 -4.51 -56.70
N ALA A 85 28.68 -5.50 -55.83
CA ALA A 85 27.88 -5.73 -54.63
C ALA A 85 28.66 -5.23 -53.41
N ALA A 86 28.17 -4.17 -52.80
CA ALA A 86 28.74 -3.62 -51.57
C ALA A 86 27.85 -3.89 -50.38
N LEU A 87 28.39 -4.56 -49.39
CA LEU A 87 27.72 -4.81 -48.11
C LEU A 87 28.22 -3.79 -47.09
N SER A 88 27.36 -2.88 -46.66
CA SER A 88 27.69 -1.88 -45.64
C SER A 88 26.95 -2.13 -44.35
N HIS A 89 27.69 -2.13 -43.25
CA HIS A 89 27.12 -2.19 -41.90
C HIS A 89 26.95 -0.78 -41.36
N ILE A 90 25.73 -0.45 -40.97
CA ILE A 90 25.40 0.85 -40.41
C ILE A 90 25.13 0.66 -38.92
N TRP A 91 25.87 1.39 -38.10
CA TRP A 91 25.66 1.47 -36.65
C TRP A 91 25.33 2.88 -36.31
N GLY A 92 24.27 3.05 -35.54
CA GLY A 92 23.84 4.37 -35.04
C GLY A 92 23.53 4.29 -33.56
N LEU A 93 24.07 5.24 -32.80
CA LEU A 93 23.71 5.46 -31.39
C LEU A 93 23.14 6.88 -31.30
N THR A 94 21.87 6.96 -30.87
CA THR A 94 21.22 8.24 -30.61
C THR A 94 20.99 8.40 -29.12
N VAL A 95 21.53 9.49 -28.56
CA VAL A 95 21.31 9.86 -27.16
C VAL A 95 20.46 11.13 -27.15
N THR A 96 19.27 11.03 -26.55
CA THR A 96 18.33 12.15 -26.52
C THR A 96 18.07 12.55 -25.07
N TRP A 97 18.26 13.82 -24.74
CA TRP A 97 17.85 14.43 -23.50
C TRP A 97 16.64 15.33 -23.76
N ASP A 98 15.56 15.08 -23.05
CA ASP A 98 14.41 15.97 -23.05
C ASP A 98 14.46 16.86 -21.79
N LEU A 99 15.18 17.96 -21.88
CA LEU A 99 15.35 18.91 -20.79
C LEU A 99 14.04 19.65 -20.44
N SER A 100 13.06 19.67 -21.34
CA SER A 100 11.76 20.31 -21.10
C SER A 100 10.98 19.55 -20.01
N GLN A 101 11.13 18.25 -19.93
CA GLN A 101 10.50 17.40 -18.91
C GLN A 101 11.14 17.51 -17.53
N ILE A 102 12.36 18.01 -17.44
CA ILE A 102 13.00 18.32 -16.15
C ILE A 102 12.33 19.53 -15.50
N VAL A 103 11.90 20.50 -16.31
CA VAL A 103 11.26 21.74 -15.84
C VAL A 103 9.75 21.57 -15.68
N TYR A 104 9.12 20.77 -16.55
CA TYR A 104 7.67 20.56 -16.55
C TYR A 104 7.32 19.12 -16.86
N ALA A 105 7.32 18.24 -15.84
CA ALA A 105 6.87 16.88 -16.01
C ALA A 105 5.33 16.84 -16.06
N ARG A 106 4.75 16.49 -17.19
CA ARG A 106 3.28 16.26 -17.34
C ARG A 106 2.74 15.29 -16.28
N GLU A 107 3.58 14.40 -15.84
CA GLU A 107 3.27 13.39 -14.83
C GLU A 107 3.12 13.98 -13.43
N GLU A 108 3.72 15.16 -13.14
CA GLU A 108 3.57 15.79 -11.82
C GLU A 108 2.12 16.17 -11.50
N SER A 109 1.37 16.65 -12.49
CA SER A 109 -0.04 16.99 -12.29
C SER A 109 -0.89 15.74 -12.04
N GLN A 110 -0.61 14.64 -12.74
CA GLN A 110 -1.30 13.36 -12.54
C GLN A 110 -0.92 12.75 -11.18
N LEU A 111 0.35 12.80 -10.80
CA LEU A 111 0.81 12.35 -9.48
C LEU A 111 0.19 13.21 -8.37
N ALA A 112 0.12 14.52 -8.53
CA ALA A 112 -0.51 15.41 -7.56
C ALA A 112 -2.00 15.09 -7.37
N LEU A 113 -2.73 14.81 -8.46
CA LEU A 113 -4.13 14.38 -8.39
C LEU A 113 -4.28 13.03 -7.71
N ALA A 114 -3.40 12.07 -8.02
CA ALA A 114 -3.38 10.76 -7.38
C ALA A 114 -3.10 10.88 -5.88
N HIS A 115 -2.14 11.71 -5.48
CA HIS A 115 -1.83 11.97 -4.07
C HIS A 115 -3.00 12.65 -3.35
N ALA A 116 -3.66 13.63 -3.99
CA ALA A 116 -4.83 14.27 -3.43
C ALA A 116 -5.98 13.27 -3.23
N HIS A 117 -6.18 12.37 -4.19
CA HIS A 117 -7.17 11.30 -4.08
C HIS A 117 -6.84 10.34 -2.93
N LEU A 118 -5.60 9.85 -2.84
CA LEU A 118 -5.17 8.96 -1.74
C LEU A 118 -5.28 9.64 -0.38
N ALA A 119 -4.93 10.91 -0.28
CA ALA A 119 -5.08 11.69 0.96
C ALA A 119 -6.56 11.85 1.37
N ARG A 120 -7.46 11.95 0.41
CA ARG A 120 -8.91 11.96 0.65
C ARG A 120 -9.39 10.61 1.16
N VAL A 121 -9.02 9.51 0.47
CA VAL A 121 -9.39 8.14 0.86
C VAL A 121 -8.90 7.81 2.27
N ARG A 122 -7.66 8.20 2.62
CA ARG A 122 -7.13 8.04 3.97
C ARG A 122 -7.96 8.78 5.02
N ARG A 123 -8.36 10.03 4.75
CA ARG A 123 -9.20 10.81 5.66
C ARG A 123 -10.58 10.19 5.83
N GLU A 124 -11.24 9.81 4.75
CA GLU A 124 -12.54 9.16 4.79
C GLU A 124 -12.49 7.84 5.60
N ALA A 125 -11.43 7.05 5.45
CA ALA A 125 -11.23 5.82 6.23
C ALA A 125 -11.00 6.12 7.72
N ALA A 126 -10.19 7.12 8.05
CA ALA A 126 -9.93 7.52 9.42
C ALA A 126 -11.20 8.06 10.10
N ASP A 127 -12.01 8.87 9.40
CA ASP A 127 -13.27 9.41 9.91
C ASP A 127 -14.28 8.27 10.17
N LYS A 128 -14.37 7.31 9.25
CA LYS A 128 -15.22 6.14 9.43
C LYS A 128 -14.79 5.27 10.60
N ALA A 129 -13.48 5.07 10.78
CA ALA A 129 -12.94 4.35 11.94
C ALA A 129 -13.29 5.06 13.24
N ALA A 130 -13.18 6.40 13.27
CA ALA A 130 -13.56 7.19 14.45
C ALA A 130 -15.03 7.06 14.79
N GLN A 131 -15.92 7.14 13.80
CA GLN A 131 -17.36 6.96 14.01
C GLN A 131 -17.67 5.59 14.61
N LEU A 132 -17.16 4.51 13.99
CA LEU A 132 -17.38 3.15 14.47
C LEU A 132 -16.80 2.93 15.87
N TRP A 133 -15.63 3.51 16.16
CA TRP A 133 -15.00 3.42 17.47
C TRP A 133 -15.87 4.09 18.55
N ILE A 134 -16.42 5.29 18.27
CA ILE A 134 -17.29 6.02 19.19
C ILE A 134 -18.61 5.26 19.40
N GLU A 135 -19.22 4.75 18.32
CA GLU A 135 -20.45 3.95 18.40
C GLU A 135 -20.23 2.69 19.24
N ARG A 136 -19.16 1.96 18.95
CA ARG A 136 -18.76 0.79 19.72
C ARG A 136 -18.56 1.12 21.20
N ARG A 137 -17.90 2.23 21.50
CA ARG A 137 -17.71 2.68 22.89
C ARG A 137 -19.03 2.98 23.59
N ARG A 138 -19.96 3.63 22.92
CA ARG A 138 -21.32 3.92 23.45
C ARG A 138 -22.10 2.62 23.70
N THR A 139 -22.09 1.72 22.72
CA THR A 139 -22.78 0.42 22.84
C THR A 139 -22.23 -0.40 24.01
N ARG A 140 -20.92 -0.38 24.22
CA ARG A 140 -20.27 -1.06 25.34
C ARG A 140 -20.67 -0.47 26.68
N LEU A 141 -20.78 0.85 26.79
CA LEU A 141 -21.25 1.50 28.00
C LEU A 141 -22.73 1.16 28.28
N SER A 142 -23.60 1.22 27.27
CA SER A 142 -24.98 0.82 27.42
C SER A 142 -25.14 -0.66 27.80
N LEU A 143 -24.31 -1.54 27.30
CA LEU A 143 -24.31 -2.97 27.66
C LEU A 143 -24.01 -3.20 29.16
N ALA A 144 -23.15 -2.36 29.75
CA ALA A 144 -22.78 -2.47 31.15
C ALA A 144 -23.97 -2.13 32.11
N GLU A 145 -24.90 -1.31 31.64
CA GLU A 145 -26.07 -0.86 32.42
C GLU A 145 -27.28 -1.78 32.27
N LEU A 146 -27.29 -2.70 31.27
CA LEU A 146 -28.43 -3.55 30.99
C LEU A 146 -28.46 -4.81 31.89
N PRO A 147 -29.63 -5.15 32.47
CA PRO A 147 -29.79 -6.44 33.15
C PRO A 147 -29.77 -7.60 32.18
N PRO A 148 -29.52 -8.84 32.68
CA PRO A 148 -29.59 -10.04 31.85
C PRO A 148 -30.95 -10.21 31.21
N GLY A 149 -30.99 -10.51 29.90
CA GLY A 149 -32.24 -10.69 29.14
C GLY A 149 -32.05 -10.50 27.63
N PRO A 150 -33.12 -10.68 26.85
CA PRO A 150 -33.05 -10.66 25.40
C PRO A 150 -32.51 -9.33 24.84
N ARG A 151 -32.86 -8.22 25.44
CA ARG A 151 -32.38 -6.89 25.06
C ARG A 151 -30.84 -6.75 25.21
N ARG A 152 -30.30 -7.38 26.26
CA ARG A 152 -28.84 -7.39 26.46
C ARG A 152 -28.14 -8.18 25.37
N LEU A 153 -28.71 -9.29 24.92
CA LEU A 153 -28.20 -10.07 23.82
C LEU A 153 -28.19 -9.28 22.51
N GLU A 154 -29.27 -8.57 22.20
CA GLU A 154 -29.35 -7.69 21.03
C GLU A 154 -28.22 -6.64 21.00
N VAL A 155 -28.01 -5.94 22.12
CA VAL A 155 -26.96 -4.93 22.25
C VAL A 155 -25.56 -5.56 22.15
N ARG A 156 -25.40 -6.80 22.62
CA ARG A 156 -24.15 -7.53 22.50
C ARG A 156 -23.85 -7.94 21.06
N LEU A 157 -24.85 -8.40 20.31
CA LEU A 157 -24.71 -8.68 18.88
C LEU A 157 -24.37 -7.42 18.08
N GLU A 158 -24.96 -6.27 18.46
CA GLU A 158 -24.61 -4.98 17.85
C GLU A 158 -23.16 -4.59 18.16
N LEU A 159 -22.68 -4.80 19.39
CA LEU A 159 -21.30 -4.56 19.76
C LEU A 159 -20.34 -5.44 18.95
N LEU A 160 -20.67 -6.73 18.78
CA LEU A 160 -19.91 -7.67 17.95
C LEU A 160 -19.86 -7.19 16.49
N ARG A 161 -20.99 -6.76 15.92
CA ARG A 161 -21.05 -6.22 14.55
C ARG A 161 -20.14 -5.01 14.38
N LEU A 162 -20.18 -4.05 15.32
CA LEU A 162 -19.35 -2.85 15.27
C LEU A 162 -17.85 -3.18 15.40
N THR A 163 -17.50 -4.15 16.26
CA THR A 163 -16.12 -4.62 16.42
C THR A 163 -15.61 -5.28 15.16
N ALA A 164 -16.42 -6.14 14.53
CA ALA A 164 -16.05 -6.79 13.27
C ALA A 164 -15.87 -5.79 12.12
N GLN A 165 -16.72 -4.78 12.04
CA GLN A 165 -16.57 -3.71 11.04
C GLN A 165 -15.29 -2.90 11.27
N LEU A 166 -15.01 -2.57 12.53
CA LEU A 166 -13.81 -1.82 12.90
C LEU A 166 -12.54 -2.63 12.62
N ASP A 167 -12.56 -3.93 12.94
CA ASP A 167 -11.46 -4.86 12.63
C ASP A 167 -11.19 -4.96 11.13
N ALA A 168 -12.25 -5.08 10.33
CA ALA A 168 -12.14 -5.16 8.87
C ALA A 168 -11.49 -3.92 8.25
N ILE A 169 -11.85 -2.71 8.70
CA ILE A 169 -11.29 -1.46 8.14
C ILE A 169 -9.90 -1.13 8.67
N THR A 170 -9.55 -1.61 9.88
CA THR A 170 -8.23 -1.40 10.48
C THR A 170 -7.22 -2.50 10.13
N GLY A 171 -7.69 -3.61 9.54
CA GLY A 171 -6.84 -4.72 9.11
C GLY A 171 -6.40 -5.65 10.23
N GLY A 172 -7.29 -5.96 11.17
CA GLY A 172 -7.06 -6.94 12.23
C GLY A 172 -6.63 -6.34 13.57
N LEU A 173 -6.67 -5.00 13.72
CA LEU A 173 -6.26 -4.34 14.98
C LEU A 173 -7.15 -4.72 16.17
N PHE A 174 -8.41 -5.06 15.92
CA PHE A 174 -9.40 -5.43 16.93
C PHE A 174 -9.69 -6.94 17.03
N GLY A 175 -8.88 -7.79 16.39
CA GLY A 175 -9.08 -9.23 16.34
C GLY A 175 -9.21 -9.88 17.70
N ASP A 176 -8.34 -9.54 18.68
CA ASP A 176 -8.43 -10.04 20.05
C ASP A 176 -9.70 -9.58 20.78
N SER A 177 -10.18 -8.38 20.48
CA SER A 177 -11.43 -7.87 21.04
C SER A 177 -12.63 -8.58 20.44
N LEU A 178 -12.60 -8.85 19.14
CA LEU A 178 -13.62 -9.59 18.41
C LEU A 178 -13.76 -11.02 18.98
N ALA A 179 -12.66 -11.76 19.11
CA ALA A 179 -12.68 -13.11 19.66
C ALA A 179 -13.26 -13.17 21.09
N ARG A 180 -12.95 -12.18 21.92
CA ARG A 180 -13.51 -12.09 23.28
C ARG A 180 -15.02 -11.81 23.27
N GLU A 181 -15.49 -10.95 22.38
CA GLU A 181 -16.89 -10.63 22.24
C GLU A 181 -17.70 -11.80 21.68
N GLU A 182 -17.15 -12.55 20.71
CA GLU A 182 -17.74 -13.79 20.18
C GLU A 182 -17.90 -14.86 21.28
N ALA A 183 -16.86 -15.09 22.06
CA ALA A 183 -16.93 -16.03 23.18
C ALA A 183 -17.97 -15.62 24.22
N ALA A 184 -18.11 -14.33 24.48
CA ALA A 184 -19.11 -13.79 25.41
C ALA A 184 -20.55 -13.94 24.89
N CYS A 185 -20.80 -13.74 23.59
CA CYS A 185 -22.09 -14.00 22.96
C CYS A 185 -22.48 -15.48 23.08
N ALA A 186 -21.58 -16.38 22.73
CA ALA A 186 -21.83 -17.81 22.80
C ALA A 186 -22.10 -18.32 24.23
N ALA A 187 -21.56 -17.67 25.25
CA ALA A 187 -21.82 -18.00 26.66
C ALA A 187 -23.22 -17.52 27.12
N GLU A 188 -23.73 -16.43 26.56
CA GLU A 188 -25.11 -15.95 26.89
C GLU A 188 -26.22 -16.73 26.17
N GLU A 189 -25.97 -17.22 24.96
CA GLU A 189 -26.95 -18.06 24.23
C GLU A 189 -27.26 -19.39 24.95
N LYS A 190 -26.34 -19.86 25.78
CA LYS A 190 -26.47 -21.13 26.51
C LYS A 190 -27.21 -21.01 27.83
N LYS A 191 -27.58 -19.82 28.25
CA LYS A 191 -28.29 -19.54 29.52
C LYS A 191 -29.78 -19.26 29.31
#